data_29033dc18299103a0bd43b05fe8369b0
#
_entry.id   29033dc18299103a0bd43b05fe8369b0
#
_cell.length_a   1.000
_cell.length_b   1.000
_cell.length_c   1.000
_cell.angle_alpha   90.00
_cell.angle_beta   90.00
_cell.angle_gamma   90.00
#
_symmetry.space_group_name_H-M   'P 1'
#
loop_
_entity.id
_entity.type
_entity.pdbx_description
1 polymer ?
#
loop_
_entity_poly.entity_id
_entity_poly.type
_entity_poly.pdbx_seq_one_letter_code
_entity_poly.pdbx_strand_id
1 'polypeptide(L)'
;YEPGIGTGGQPLAVVLPELPVAPPAGAQQEIEIQDSESTEAAAGHPAGLPLEPAQMPGDLRERTRAAVRGEPNDVRRATFLDTQTARIPAARGFRGFLASLGIRIAPSARELEERRDTRIVSQHWPGPRTISVVNGKGGANKTPTTVMLAAIFARNGGGPVLAWDNNETRGTLGWRTEQAQHDATVMDLLPETGLLLSPAAQSAMLAKFVHHQTDDKYDVLRSNPNVLASEQKVTRADFDALHSVASKYFRLNVVDSGNDESAERWLRMIDHTDQLVIATTTVEEHAEAGALLLEALQERGGRY
;
A
#
# COMPACT_ATOMS: atom_id res chain seq x y z
N TYR A 1 31.26 -34.99 -26.95
CA TYR A 1 30.88 -34.76 -25.53
C TYR A 1 29.56 -34.00 -25.54
N GLU A 2 28.50 -34.72 -25.27
CA GLU A 2 27.15 -34.14 -25.17
C GLU A 2 26.95 -33.58 -23.73
N PRO A 3 26.39 -32.37 -23.57
CA PRO A 3 25.93 -31.93 -22.25
C PRO A 3 24.49 -32.37 -22.02
N GLY A 4 24.29 -33.17 -20.96
CA GLY A 4 23.00 -33.61 -20.49
C GLY A 4 22.09 -32.44 -20.06
N ILE A 5 20.84 -32.53 -20.50
CA ILE A 5 19.73 -31.63 -20.12
C ILE A 5 19.31 -31.98 -18.72
N GLY A 6 19.63 -31.10 -17.76
CA GLY A 6 19.18 -31.18 -16.37
C GLY A 6 17.74 -30.64 -16.23
N THR A 7 16.92 -31.46 -15.66
CA THR A 7 15.48 -31.34 -15.41
C THR A 7 15.12 -30.21 -14.45
N GLY A 8 14.11 -29.45 -14.86
CA GLY A 8 13.03 -28.81 -14.08
C GLY A 8 13.24 -28.45 -12.60
N GLY A 9 13.71 -27.21 -12.34
CA GLY A 9 13.53 -26.59 -11.04
C GLY A 9 12.08 -26.06 -10.91
N GLN A 10 11.36 -26.51 -9.90
CA GLN A 10 10.06 -25.94 -9.54
C GLN A 10 10.26 -24.48 -9.07
N PRO A 11 9.34 -23.57 -9.39
CA PRO A 11 9.42 -22.21 -8.86
C PRO A 11 9.24 -22.23 -7.34
N LEU A 12 10.18 -21.65 -6.62
CA LEU A 12 10.06 -21.38 -5.19
C LEU A 12 8.85 -20.50 -4.95
N ALA A 13 7.87 -21.03 -4.23
CA ALA A 13 6.71 -20.28 -3.79
C ALA A 13 7.17 -19.23 -2.76
N VAL A 14 6.98 -17.96 -3.08
CA VAL A 14 7.11 -16.86 -2.13
C VAL A 14 5.89 -16.97 -1.19
N VAL A 15 6.12 -17.45 0.04
CA VAL A 15 5.12 -17.41 1.10
C VAL A 15 5.07 -15.97 1.61
N LEU A 16 4.08 -15.22 1.15
CA LEU A 16 3.75 -13.94 1.76
C LEU A 16 3.05 -14.23 3.10
N PRO A 17 3.46 -13.59 4.21
CA PRO A 17 2.71 -13.68 5.45
C PRO A 17 1.30 -13.12 5.21
N GLU A 18 0.29 -13.78 5.76
CA GLU A 18 -1.08 -13.28 5.73
C GLU A 18 -1.11 -11.93 6.43
N LEU A 19 -1.41 -10.89 5.66
CA LEU A 19 -1.67 -9.56 6.20
C LEU A 19 -2.90 -9.65 7.11
N PRO A 20 -2.87 -9.05 8.30
CA PRO A 20 -4.04 -9.03 9.17
C PRO A 20 -5.22 -8.40 8.43
N VAL A 21 -6.28 -9.16 8.30
CA VAL A 21 -7.57 -8.70 7.77
C VAL A 21 -8.08 -7.63 8.74
N ALA A 22 -8.25 -6.39 8.25
CA ALA A 22 -8.87 -5.35 9.03
C ALA A 22 -10.27 -5.80 9.48
N PRO A 23 -10.64 -5.60 10.75
CA PRO A 23 -12.00 -5.92 11.22
C PRO A 23 -13.03 -5.09 10.44
N PRO A 24 -14.24 -5.63 10.23
CA PRO A 24 -15.29 -4.89 9.52
C PRO A 24 -15.64 -3.62 10.30
N ALA A 25 -15.75 -2.52 9.58
CA ALA A 25 -16.19 -1.23 10.12
C ALA A 25 -17.60 -1.37 10.71
N GLY A 26 -17.73 -1.31 12.05
CA GLY A 26 -19.00 -1.48 12.72
C GLY A 26 -18.94 -1.59 14.23
N ALA A 27 -17.93 -1.03 14.91
CA ALA A 27 -17.98 -0.84 16.35
C ALA A 27 -18.13 0.67 16.63
N GLN A 28 -19.35 1.11 16.83
CA GLN A 28 -19.66 2.42 17.40
C GLN A 28 -19.28 2.38 18.89
N GLN A 29 -18.36 3.25 19.29
CA GLN A 29 -18.12 3.54 20.71
C GLN A 29 -19.33 4.31 21.24
N GLU A 30 -19.99 3.74 22.26
CA GLU A 30 -20.95 4.44 23.09
C GLU A 30 -20.23 5.58 23.83
N ILE A 31 -20.68 6.79 23.57
CA ILE A 31 -20.29 7.96 24.36
C ILE A 31 -21.29 8.04 25.52
N GLU A 32 -20.80 7.78 26.72
CA GLU A 32 -21.49 7.99 27.97
C GLU A 32 -21.70 9.50 28.18
N ILE A 33 -22.95 9.96 28.11
CA ILE A 33 -23.32 11.33 28.47
C ILE A 33 -23.70 11.32 29.93
N GLN A 34 -22.88 11.96 30.75
CA GLN A 34 -23.21 12.27 32.13
C GLN A 34 -24.26 13.36 32.18
N ASP A 35 -25.38 13.06 32.85
CA ASP A 35 -26.41 14.00 33.24
C ASP A 35 -25.85 15.04 34.23
N SER A 36 -26.04 16.30 33.92
CA SER A 36 -25.97 17.39 34.91
C SER A 36 -27.32 18.07 34.97
N GLU A 37 -27.94 17.91 36.13
CA GLU A 37 -29.14 18.63 36.58
C GLU A 37 -28.95 20.15 36.61
N SER A 38 -29.96 20.88 36.19
CA SER A 38 -30.39 22.15 36.85
C SER A 38 -31.75 22.60 36.32
N THR A 39 -32.72 22.45 37.13
CA THR A 39 -33.66 23.36 37.82
C THR A 39 -34.39 24.45 37.02
N GLU A 40 -35.75 24.29 37.08
CA GLU A 40 -36.84 25.30 37.24
C GLU A 40 -37.08 26.40 36.20
N ALA A 41 -38.27 26.39 35.64
CA ALA A 41 -39.33 27.35 35.96
C ALA A 41 -40.65 27.08 35.17
N ALA A 42 -41.73 27.20 35.88
CA ALA A 42 -43.11 26.94 35.52
C ALA A 42 -43.74 27.96 34.57
N ALA A 43 -44.71 27.51 33.74
CA ALA A 43 -45.99 28.22 33.47
C ALA A 43 -46.94 27.45 32.55
N GLY A 44 -48.18 27.16 33.03
CA GLY A 44 -49.42 27.37 32.27
C GLY A 44 -49.97 26.24 31.41
N HIS A 45 -50.97 25.54 31.93
CA HIS A 45 -51.96 24.68 31.25
C HIS A 45 -52.81 25.42 30.22
N PRO A 46 -53.43 24.69 29.22
CA PRO A 46 -54.72 24.08 29.50
C PRO A 46 -54.93 22.65 28.95
N ALA A 47 -55.94 22.02 29.58
CA ALA A 47 -56.42 20.68 29.40
C ALA A 47 -56.93 20.36 27.98
N GLY A 48 -56.58 19.19 27.48
CA GLY A 48 -57.16 18.59 26.27
C GLY A 48 -57.26 17.07 26.42
N LEU A 49 -58.43 16.60 26.33
CA LEU A 49 -59.07 15.26 26.25
C LEU A 49 -58.16 14.01 26.17
N PRO A 50 -58.51 12.90 26.84
CA PRO A 50 -57.79 11.64 26.74
C PRO A 50 -58.05 10.95 25.39
N LEU A 51 -57.04 10.80 24.58
CA LEU A 51 -57.03 9.93 23.42
C LEU A 51 -56.88 8.48 23.90
N GLU A 52 -57.89 7.66 23.69
CA GLU A 52 -57.79 6.22 23.83
C GLU A 52 -56.61 5.66 22.97
N PRO A 53 -55.83 4.74 23.51
CA PRO A 53 -54.75 4.14 22.76
C PRO A 53 -55.34 3.26 21.66
N ALA A 54 -55.16 3.64 20.39
CA ALA A 54 -55.48 2.83 19.23
C ALA A 54 -54.82 1.46 19.41
N GLN A 55 -55.62 0.42 19.44
CA GLN A 55 -55.18 -0.98 19.44
C GLN A 55 -54.46 -1.27 18.12
N MET A 56 -53.12 -1.33 18.14
CA MET A 56 -52.36 -1.79 17.01
C MET A 56 -52.59 -3.28 16.77
N PRO A 57 -52.70 -3.72 15.50
CA PRO A 57 -52.81 -5.14 15.16
C PRO A 57 -51.72 -5.97 15.80
N GLY A 58 -52.03 -7.16 16.33
CA GLY A 58 -51.13 -8.04 17.07
C GLY A 58 -49.80 -8.35 16.38
N ASP A 59 -49.83 -8.38 15.06
CA ASP A 59 -48.66 -8.63 14.19
C ASP A 59 -47.55 -7.55 14.31
N LEU A 60 -47.92 -6.29 14.48
CA LEU A 60 -46.97 -5.19 14.68
C LEU A 60 -46.31 -5.23 16.07
N ARG A 61 -47.06 -5.66 17.12
CA ARG A 61 -46.48 -5.81 18.46
C ARG A 61 -45.52 -6.98 18.57
N GLU A 62 -45.77 -8.04 17.85
CA GLU A 62 -44.89 -9.22 17.79
C GLU A 62 -43.59 -8.92 17.06
N ARG A 63 -43.66 -8.20 15.94
CA ARG A 63 -42.48 -7.74 15.17
C ARG A 63 -41.59 -6.76 15.98
N THR A 64 -42.23 -5.87 16.74
CA THR A 64 -41.47 -4.92 17.61
C THR A 64 -40.80 -5.65 18.78
N ARG A 65 -41.44 -6.67 19.36
CA ARG A 65 -40.89 -7.49 20.43
C ARG A 65 -39.73 -8.39 19.94
N ALA A 66 -39.81 -8.91 18.71
CA ALA A 66 -38.72 -9.67 18.11
C ALA A 66 -37.47 -8.79 17.82
N ALA A 67 -37.71 -7.56 17.37
CA ALA A 67 -36.62 -6.58 17.16
C ALA A 67 -35.89 -6.20 18.45
N VAL A 68 -36.63 -6.08 19.57
CA VAL A 68 -36.05 -5.74 20.90
C VAL A 68 -35.32 -6.94 21.53
N ARG A 69 -35.64 -8.17 21.18
CA ARG A 69 -34.98 -9.38 21.73
C ARG A 69 -33.69 -9.75 21.05
N GLY A 70 -33.26 -9.04 20.00
CA GLY A 70 -31.98 -9.32 19.33
C GLY A 70 -31.90 -10.73 18.71
N GLU A 71 -33.05 -11.38 18.41
CA GLU A 71 -33.03 -12.61 17.63
C GLU A 71 -32.53 -12.30 16.23
N PRO A 72 -31.54 -13.06 15.69
CA PRO A 72 -31.01 -12.81 14.36
C PRO A 72 -32.10 -13.13 13.33
N ASN A 73 -32.90 -12.11 13.00
CA ASN A 73 -33.79 -12.18 11.88
C ASN A 73 -32.91 -12.03 10.63
N ASP A 74 -32.39 -13.15 10.14
CA ASP A 74 -31.51 -13.26 8.97
C ASP A 74 -32.24 -13.01 7.63
N VAL A 75 -33.33 -12.28 7.69
CA VAL A 75 -34.02 -11.74 6.52
C VAL A 75 -33.41 -10.34 6.25
N ARG A 76 -32.21 -10.32 5.71
CA ARG A 76 -31.67 -9.09 5.10
C ARG A 76 -32.72 -8.63 4.09
N ARG A 77 -33.26 -7.43 4.31
CA ARG A 77 -34.16 -6.79 3.35
C ARG A 77 -33.43 -6.78 2.00
N ALA A 78 -33.94 -7.48 1.01
CA ALA A 78 -33.43 -7.43 -0.34
C ALA A 78 -33.43 -5.97 -0.79
N THR A 79 -32.25 -5.41 -1.02
CA THR A 79 -32.09 -4.04 -1.50
C THR A 79 -31.98 -4.08 -3.03
N PHE A 80 -32.38 -3.01 -3.70
CA PHE A 80 -32.13 -2.87 -5.14
C PHE A 80 -30.64 -2.95 -5.49
N LEU A 81 -29.75 -2.80 -4.51
CA LEU A 81 -28.29 -2.91 -4.65
C LEU A 81 -27.80 -4.35 -4.65
N ASP A 82 -28.51 -5.29 -4.01
CA ASP A 82 -28.13 -6.72 -3.95
C ASP A 82 -28.27 -7.42 -5.31
N THR A 83 -29.03 -6.85 -6.22
CA THR A 83 -29.22 -7.37 -7.59
C THR A 83 -28.12 -6.95 -8.57
N GLN A 84 -27.18 -6.07 -8.16
CA GLN A 84 -26.12 -5.52 -9.01
C GLN A 84 -24.74 -6.15 -8.80
N THR A 85 -24.63 -7.37 -8.33
CA THR A 85 -23.40 -8.13 -8.59
C THR A 85 -23.37 -8.53 -10.06
N ALA A 86 -23.20 -7.54 -10.94
CA ALA A 86 -23.00 -7.77 -12.36
C ALA A 86 -21.80 -8.72 -12.48
N ARG A 87 -22.05 -9.96 -12.89
CA ARG A 87 -20.99 -10.91 -13.22
C ARG A 87 -20.20 -10.30 -14.37
N ILE A 88 -19.03 -9.75 -14.07
CA ILE A 88 -18.15 -9.13 -15.06
C ILE A 88 -17.75 -10.24 -16.04
N PRO A 89 -18.08 -10.11 -17.34
CA PRO A 89 -17.78 -11.15 -18.34
C PRO A 89 -16.28 -11.33 -18.51
N ALA A 90 -15.88 -12.40 -19.19
CA ALA A 90 -14.49 -12.62 -19.59
C ALA A 90 -13.99 -11.45 -20.45
N ALA A 91 -12.75 -10.97 -20.19
CA ALA A 91 -12.12 -9.89 -20.94
C ALA A 91 -10.87 -10.35 -21.70
N ARG A 92 -10.36 -11.56 -21.44
CA ARG A 92 -9.09 -12.04 -22.02
C ARG A 92 -9.22 -13.31 -22.85
N GLY A 93 -8.30 -13.46 -23.82
CA GLY A 93 -8.17 -14.62 -24.68
C GLY A 93 -9.43 -14.88 -25.52
N PHE A 94 -9.60 -16.11 -25.99
CA PHE A 94 -10.73 -16.51 -26.82
C PHE A 94 -12.10 -16.28 -26.14
N ARG A 95 -12.16 -16.44 -24.82
CA ARG A 95 -13.38 -16.15 -24.02
C ARG A 95 -13.73 -14.67 -24.02
N GLY A 96 -12.72 -13.78 -23.95
CA GLY A 96 -12.89 -12.34 -24.05
C GLY A 96 -13.35 -11.91 -25.45
N PHE A 97 -12.81 -12.53 -26.50
CA PHE A 97 -13.27 -12.29 -27.87
C PHE A 97 -14.76 -12.68 -28.05
N LEU A 98 -15.16 -13.85 -27.57
CA LEU A 98 -16.57 -14.25 -27.62
C LEU A 98 -17.46 -13.34 -26.75
N ALA A 99 -16.96 -12.87 -25.63
CA ALA A 99 -17.68 -11.90 -24.77
C ALA A 99 -17.86 -10.56 -25.49
N SER A 100 -16.89 -10.10 -26.28
CA SER A 100 -17.02 -8.87 -27.11
C SER A 100 -18.06 -8.99 -28.21
N LEU A 101 -18.40 -10.21 -28.63
CA LEU A 101 -19.50 -10.52 -29.55
C LEU A 101 -20.86 -10.64 -28.84
N GLY A 102 -20.96 -10.26 -27.57
CA GLY A 102 -22.22 -10.29 -26.80
C GLY A 102 -22.53 -11.62 -26.13
N ILE A 103 -21.67 -12.64 -26.25
CA ILE A 103 -21.90 -13.96 -25.64
C ILE A 103 -21.47 -13.88 -24.17
N ARG A 104 -22.36 -14.15 -23.23
CA ARG A 104 -22.08 -14.12 -21.78
C ARG A 104 -21.25 -15.32 -21.35
N ILE A 105 -19.93 -15.19 -21.40
CA ILE A 105 -18.98 -16.23 -20.97
C ILE A 105 -18.32 -15.82 -19.68
N ALA A 106 -18.27 -16.76 -18.72
CA ALA A 106 -17.58 -16.56 -17.46
C ALA A 106 -16.05 -16.44 -17.66
N PRO A 107 -15.33 -15.61 -16.86
CA PRO A 107 -13.88 -15.53 -16.87
C PRO A 107 -13.23 -16.89 -16.59
N SER A 108 -12.02 -17.10 -17.09
CA SER A 108 -11.22 -18.27 -16.74
C SER A 108 -10.74 -18.21 -15.29
N ALA A 109 -10.36 -19.36 -14.70
CA ALA A 109 -9.79 -19.39 -13.35
C ALA A 109 -8.58 -18.47 -13.23
N ARG A 110 -7.66 -18.49 -14.20
CA ARG A 110 -6.49 -17.60 -14.26
C ARG A 110 -6.88 -16.12 -14.32
N GLU A 111 -7.90 -15.76 -15.08
CA GLU A 111 -8.39 -14.37 -15.14
C GLU A 111 -9.03 -13.91 -13.82
N LEU A 112 -9.73 -14.82 -13.13
CA LEU A 112 -10.28 -14.53 -11.79
C LEU A 112 -9.18 -14.32 -10.75
N GLU A 113 -8.13 -15.14 -10.79
CA GLU A 113 -6.96 -15.03 -9.93
C GLU A 113 -6.25 -13.70 -10.19
N GLU A 114 -5.95 -13.36 -11.42
CA GLU A 114 -5.33 -12.09 -11.81
C GLU A 114 -6.18 -10.86 -11.39
N ARG A 115 -7.50 -10.93 -11.52
CA ARG A 115 -8.41 -9.89 -11.02
C ARG A 115 -8.40 -9.79 -9.49
N ARG A 116 -8.26 -10.93 -8.80
CA ARG A 116 -8.10 -10.97 -7.35
C ARG A 116 -6.80 -10.30 -6.93
N ASP A 117 -5.68 -10.65 -7.55
CA ASP A 117 -4.37 -10.09 -7.26
C ASP A 117 -4.34 -8.58 -7.53
N THR A 118 -4.87 -8.14 -8.67
CA THR A 118 -5.03 -6.71 -8.97
C THR A 118 -5.85 -6.00 -7.89
N ARG A 119 -6.92 -6.62 -7.40
CA ARG A 119 -7.74 -6.05 -6.32
C ARG A 119 -6.98 -5.97 -5.00
N ILE A 120 -6.14 -6.96 -4.68
CA ILE A 120 -5.29 -6.95 -3.49
C ILE A 120 -4.28 -5.80 -3.57
N VAL A 121 -3.59 -5.64 -4.71
CA VAL A 121 -2.62 -4.55 -4.94
C VAL A 121 -3.29 -3.17 -4.90
N SER A 122 -4.54 -3.07 -5.36
CA SER A 122 -5.30 -1.81 -5.39
C SER A 122 -5.97 -1.44 -4.06
N GLN A 123 -5.77 -2.23 -3.00
CA GLN A 123 -6.35 -1.92 -1.70
C GLN A 123 -5.86 -0.57 -1.15
N HIS A 124 -6.77 0.09 -0.46
CA HIS A 124 -6.50 1.38 0.17
C HIS A 124 -6.16 1.16 1.64
N TRP A 125 -5.00 1.63 2.08
CA TRP A 125 -4.60 1.65 3.49
C TRP A 125 -4.43 3.08 3.99
N PRO A 126 -4.60 3.33 5.28
CA PRO A 126 -4.43 4.67 5.85
C PRO A 126 -2.95 5.08 5.85
N GLY A 127 -2.70 6.30 5.36
CA GLY A 127 -1.36 6.91 5.35
C GLY A 127 -0.40 6.37 4.30
N PRO A 128 0.78 6.99 4.18
CA PRO A 128 1.86 6.53 3.31
C PRO A 128 2.48 5.24 3.86
N ARG A 129 3.06 4.43 2.98
CA ARG A 129 3.79 3.22 3.34
C ARG A 129 5.15 3.18 2.67
N THR A 130 6.10 2.52 3.33
CA THR A 130 7.46 2.35 2.85
C THR A 130 7.80 0.87 2.75
N ILE A 131 8.16 0.42 1.55
CA ILE A 131 8.71 -0.91 1.26
C ILE A 131 10.20 -0.72 1.00
N SER A 132 11.06 -1.42 1.73
CA SER A 132 12.50 -1.41 1.47
C SER A 132 12.94 -2.73 0.87
N VAL A 133 13.64 -2.64 -0.26
CA VAL A 133 14.21 -3.79 -0.97
C VAL A 133 15.67 -3.92 -0.61
N VAL A 134 16.03 -4.98 0.09
CA VAL A 134 17.34 -5.14 0.73
C VAL A 134 18.04 -6.45 0.35
N ASN A 135 19.34 -6.43 0.39
CA ASN A 135 20.29 -7.54 0.48
C ASN A 135 21.71 -6.95 0.59
N GLY A 136 22.54 -7.44 1.48
CA GLY A 136 23.94 -7.00 1.64
C GLY A 136 24.85 -7.30 0.45
N LYS A 137 24.43 -8.18 -0.47
CA LYS A 137 25.24 -8.53 -1.65
C LYS A 137 24.87 -7.70 -2.87
N GLY A 138 25.91 -7.27 -3.61
CA GLY A 138 25.75 -6.73 -4.96
C GLY A 138 25.25 -7.82 -5.92
N GLY A 139 24.41 -7.45 -6.89
CA GLY A 139 23.87 -8.42 -7.87
C GLY A 139 22.67 -9.24 -7.41
N ALA A 140 22.20 -9.09 -6.18
CA ALA A 140 21.02 -9.77 -5.64
C ALA A 140 19.67 -9.28 -6.22
N ASN A 141 19.67 -8.51 -7.30
CA ASN A 141 18.49 -8.00 -8.00
C ASN A 141 17.61 -7.02 -7.22
N LYS A 142 18.15 -6.26 -6.26
CA LYS A 142 17.41 -5.23 -5.53
C LYS A 142 16.76 -4.21 -6.46
N THR A 143 17.55 -3.54 -7.28
CA THR A 143 17.08 -2.50 -8.21
C THR A 143 16.00 -3.01 -9.19
N PRO A 144 16.15 -4.15 -9.89
CA PRO A 144 15.06 -4.70 -10.70
C PRO A 144 13.79 -4.99 -9.91
N THR A 145 13.92 -5.50 -8.68
CA THR A 145 12.76 -5.77 -7.81
C THR A 145 12.06 -4.47 -7.43
N THR A 146 12.81 -3.42 -7.09
CA THR A 146 12.26 -2.09 -6.80
C THR A 146 11.47 -1.53 -7.97
N VAL A 147 12.02 -1.57 -9.18
CA VAL A 147 11.35 -1.12 -10.41
C VAL A 147 10.05 -1.89 -10.65
N MET A 148 10.10 -3.23 -10.57
CA MET A 148 8.90 -4.06 -10.78
C MET A 148 7.81 -3.80 -9.74
N LEU A 149 8.17 -3.70 -8.47
CA LEU A 149 7.20 -3.39 -7.40
C LEU A 149 6.58 -2.01 -7.61
N ALA A 150 7.40 -0.99 -7.87
CA ALA A 150 6.91 0.37 -8.13
C ALA A 150 5.93 0.40 -9.31
N ALA A 151 6.27 -0.24 -10.42
CA ALA A 151 5.42 -0.33 -11.62
C ALA A 151 4.09 -1.05 -11.33
N ILE A 152 4.12 -2.19 -10.63
CA ILE A 152 2.92 -2.97 -10.30
C ILE A 152 1.98 -2.15 -9.42
N PHE A 153 2.49 -1.52 -8.37
CA PHE A 153 1.69 -0.71 -7.47
C PHE A 153 1.19 0.58 -8.12
N ALA A 154 1.98 1.22 -8.98
CA ALA A 154 1.54 2.43 -9.67
C ALA A 154 0.46 2.15 -10.72
N ARG A 155 0.59 1.05 -11.49
CA ARG A 155 -0.38 0.67 -12.52
C ARG A 155 -1.71 0.17 -11.95
N ASN A 156 -1.69 -0.47 -10.77
CA ASN A 156 -2.87 -1.13 -10.19
C ASN A 156 -3.33 -0.48 -8.89
N GLY A 157 -2.47 0.27 -8.19
CA GLY A 157 -2.80 0.98 -6.98
C GLY A 157 -3.53 2.31 -7.23
N GLY A 158 -4.16 2.85 -6.23
CA GLY A 158 -4.96 4.07 -6.32
C GLY A 158 -4.22 5.36 -5.97
N GLY A 159 -2.90 5.41 -5.93
CA GLY A 159 -2.14 6.58 -5.54
C GLY A 159 -0.72 6.66 -6.11
N PRO A 160 -0.05 7.79 -5.97
CA PRO A 160 1.30 7.99 -6.48
C PRO A 160 2.32 7.09 -5.76
N VAL A 161 3.27 6.57 -6.54
CA VAL A 161 4.33 5.67 -6.07
C VAL A 161 5.69 6.28 -6.39
N LEU A 162 6.61 6.24 -5.42
CA LEU A 162 8.00 6.65 -5.56
C LEU A 162 8.90 5.40 -5.52
N ALA A 163 9.78 5.25 -6.50
CA ALA A 163 10.97 4.43 -6.40
C ALA A 163 12.15 5.32 -6.00
N TRP A 164 12.79 5.01 -4.86
CA TRP A 164 13.84 5.84 -4.29
C TRP A 164 15.16 5.06 -4.23
N ASP A 165 16.19 5.59 -4.90
CA ASP A 165 17.55 5.08 -4.85
C ASP A 165 18.25 5.54 -3.57
N ASN A 166 18.35 4.67 -2.59
CA ASN A 166 19.03 4.90 -1.33
C ASN A 166 20.43 4.31 -1.32
N ASN A 167 21.17 4.42 -2.42
CA ASN A 167 22.53 3.91 -2.57
C ASN A 167 23.55 5.07 -2.62
N GLU A 168 24.55 5.06 -1.70
CA GLU A 168 25.62 6.05 -1.67
C GLU A 168 26.72 5.79 -2.71
N THR A 169 26.88 4.54 -3.09
CA THR A 169 27.92 4.09 -4.00
C THR A 169 27.36 3.77 -5.37
N ARG A 170 27.22 4.80 -6.22
CA ARG A 170 26.81 4.62 -7.62
C ARG A 170 25.51 3.82 -7.78
N GLY A 171 24.43 4.34 -7.22
CA GLY A 171 23.11 3.75 -7.42
C GLY A 171 22.75 3.62 -8.90
N THR A 172 22.09 2.53 -9.25
CA THR A 172 21.82 2.16 -10.64
C THR A 172 20.35 2.29 -11.02
N LEU A 173 19.51 2.75 -10.11
CA LEU A 173 18.08 2.91 -10.35
C LEU A 173 17.83 3.88 -11.52
N GLY A 174 18.52 5.02 -11.55
CA GLY A 174 18.41 6.01 -12.63
C GLY A 174 18.86 5.51 -14.00
N TRP A 175 19.72 4.47 -14.07
CA TRP A 175 20.13 3.89 -15.36
C TRP A 175 19.12 2.88 -15.93
N ARG A 176 18.19 2.41 -15.11
CA ARG A 176 17.19 1.40 -15.46
C ARG A 176 15.80 1.97 -15.67
N THR A 177 15.68 3.30 -15.59
CA THR A 177 14.42 4.03 -15.61
C THR A 177 14.49 5.20 -16.59
N GLU A 178 13.34 5.73 -17.00
CA GLU A 178 13.28 6.89 -17.88
C GLU A 178 13.87 8.11 -17.18
N GLN A 179 14.58 8.93 -17.94
CA GLN A 179 15.15 10.19 -17.46
C GLN A 179 14.27 11.36 -17.90
N ALA A 180 13.94 12.24 -16.96
CA ALA A 180 13.28 13.50 -17.27
C ALA A 180 14.24 14.46 -18.00
N GLN A 181 13.75 15.65 -18.36
CA GLN A 181 14.58 16.70 -19.01
C GLN A 181 15.49 17.44 -18.03
N HIS A 182 15.77 16.85 -16.87
CA HIS A 182 16.65 17.39 -15.84
C HIS A 182 17.49 16.26 -15.23
N ASP A 183 18.58 16.63 -14.57
CA ASP A 183 19.53 15.71 -13.96
C ASP A 183 19.44 15.68 -12.42
N ALA A 184 18.35 16.21 -11.84
CA ALA A 184 18.19 16.32 -10.41
C ALA A 184 18.22 14.94 -9.73
N THR A 185 18.78 14.94 -8.53
CA THR A 185 19.04 13.78 -7.70
C THR A 185 18.52 14.00 -6.26
N VAL A 186 18.70 13.02 -5.41
CA VAL A 186 18.41 13.14 -3.97
C VAL A 186 19.16 14.32 -3.32
N MET A 187 20.37 14.64 -3.82
CA MET A 187 21.18 15.73 -3.27
C MET A 187 20.64 17.12 -3.66
N ASP A 188 19.96 17.22 -4.79
CA ASP A 188 19.29 18.45 -5.22
C ASP A 188 17.94 18.67 -4.50
N LEU A 189 17.27 17.57 -4.11
CA LEU A 189 16.04 17.61 -3.33
C LEU A 189 16.30 18.00 -1.86
N LEU A 190 17.40 17.54 -1.28
CA LEU A 190 17.70 17.66 0.16
C LEU A 190 17.62 19.11 0.68
N PRO A 191 18.25 20.12 0.05
CA PRO A 191 18.15 21.51 0.52
C PRO A 191 16.74 22.10 0.40
N GLU A 192 15.87 21.54 -0.44
CA GLU A 192 14.52 22.01 -0.71
C GLU A 192 13.45 21.34 0.20
N THR A 193 13.85 20.40 1.04
CA THR A 193 12.92 19.64 1.90
C THR A 193 12.09 20.54 2.79
N GLY A 194 12.68 21.61 3.37
CA GLY A 194 11.96 22.58 4.20
C GLY A 194 10.84 23.31 3.44
N LEU A 195 11.11 23.70 2.20
CA LEU A 195 10.13 24.35 1.33
C LEU A 195 9.01 23.36 0.94
N LEU A 196 9.38 22.14 0.56
CA LEU A 196 8.43 21.10 0.14
C LEU A 196 7.55 20.61 1.29
N LEU A 197 8.02 20.68 2.52
CA LEU A 197 7.22 20.36 3.71
C LEU A 197 6.30 21.49 4.14
N SER A 198 6.48 22.71 3.63
CA SER A 198 5.63 23.84 3.98
C SER A 198 4.17 23.63 3.56
N PRO A 199 3.18 24.25 4.24
CA PRO A 199 1.76 24.14 3.88
C PRO A 199 1.43 24.66 2.48
N ALA A 200 2.22 25.63 1.95
CA ALA A 200 2.02 26.24 0.66
C ALA A 200 2.62 25.43 -0.50
N ALA A 201 3.40 24.39 -0.21
CA ALA A 201 4.06 23.59 -1.23
C ALA A 201 3.06 22.73 -2.01
N GLN A 202 3.19 22.75 -3.33
CA GLN A 202 2.37 21.99 -4.27
C GLN A 202 3.17 20.79 -4.85
N SER A 203 2.48 19.73 -5.25
CA SER A 203 3.10 18.55 -5.86
C SER A 203 3.90 18.86 -7.12
N ALA A 204 3.48 19.88 -7.89
CA ALA A 204 4.22 20.36 -9.07
C ALA A 204 5.65 20.81 -8.74
N MET A 205 5.93 21.27 -7.51
CA MET A 205 7.28 21.65 -7.09
C MET A 205 8.21 20.45 -6.98
N LEU A 206 7.68 19.28 -6.58
CA LEU A 206 8.44 18.04 -6.47
C LEU A 206 8.83 17.48 -7.85
N ALA A 207 8.04 17.75 -8.89
CA ALA A 207 8.31 17.28 -10.26
C ALA A 207 9.68 17.71 -10.81
N LYS A 208 10.32 18.73 -10.21
CA LYS A 208 11.67 19.17 -10.58
C LYS A 208 12.78 18.23 -10.09
N PHE A 209 12.48 17.31 -9.20
CA PHE A 209 13.46 16.44 -8.52
C PHE A 209 13.24 14.96 -8.80
N VAL A 210 12.08 14.59 -9.36
CA VAL A 210 11.73 13.20 -9.64
C VAL A 210 11.60 12.97 -11.14
N HIS A 211 11.86 11.74 -11.57
CA HIS A 211 11.82 11.32 -12.97
C HIS A 211 10.60 10.44 -13.20
N HIS A 212 9.59 10.99 -13.87
CA HIS A 212 8.34 10.27 -14.13
C HIS A 212 8.52 9.15 -15.14
N GLN A 213 7.98 7.98 -14.84
CA GLN A 213 7.98 6.81 -15.73
C GLN A 213 6.68 6.77 -16.52
N THR A 214 6.74 7.14 -17.78
CA THR A 214 5.58 7.41 -18.63
C THR A 214 4.64 6.22 -18.79
N ASP A 215 5.18 5.03 -19.00
CA ASP A 215 4.38 3.82 -19.18
C ASP A 215 3.97 3.19 -17.85
N ASP A 216 4.86 3.20 -16.86
CA ASP A 216 4.71 2.52 -15.58
C ASP A 216 4.05 3.36 -14.48
N LYS A 217 3.88 4.67 -14.68
CA LYS A 217 3.11 5.59 -13.83
C LYS A 217 3.65 5.81 -12.42
N TYR A 218 4.93 5.55 -12.16
CA TYR A 218 5.60 5.89 -10.91
C TYR A 218 6.66 6.96 -11.13
N ASP A 219 7.15 7.56 -10.05
CA ASP A 219 8.23 8.53 -10.09
C ASP A 219 9.51 7.93 -9.48
N VAL A 220 10.67 8.40 -9.93
CA VAL A 220 11.97 7.95 -9.47
C VAL A 220 12.74 9.10 -8.83
N LEU A 221 13.18 8.92 -7.60
CA LEU A 221 14.18 9.77 -6.95
C LEU A 221 15.52 9.04 -7.00
N ARG A 222 16.43 9.53 -7.83
CA ARG A 222 17.70 8.86 -8.09
C ARG A 222 18.86 9.41 -7.25
N SER A 223 19.86 8.58 -6.98
CA SER A 223 21.19 9.01 -6.52
C SER A 223 22.02 9.54 -7.70
N ASN A 224 23.12 10.22 -7.40
CA ASN A 224 24.04 10.68 -8.44
C ASN A 224 25.16 9.63 -8.66
N PRO A 225 25.19 8.90 -9.79
CA PRO A 225 26.19 7.87 -10.03
C PRO A 225 27.60 8.44 -10.37
N ASN A 226 27.70 9.74 -10.66
CA ASN A 226 28.91 10.38 -11.15
C ASN A 226 29.82 10.91 -10.03
N VAL A 227 29.33 10.97 -8.79
CA VAL A 227 30.07 11.46 -7.64
C VAL A 227 30.51 10.32 -6.71
N LEU A 228 31.52 10.59 -5.90
CA LEU A 228 32.00 9.62 -4.91
C LEU A 228 31.02 9.53 -3.73
N ALA A 229 30.99 8.38 -3.05
CA ALA A 229 30.15 8.17 -1.88
C ALA A 229 30.34 9.23 -0.79
N SER A 230 31.55 9.72 -0.60
CA SER A 230 31.87 10.80 0.36
C SER A 230 31.16 12.13 0.05
N GLU A 231 30.81 12.36 -1.20
CA GLU A 231 30.12 13.57 -1.67
C GLU A 231 28.59 13.43 -1.63
N GLN A 232 28.08 12.21 -1.46
CA GLN A 232 26.65 11.88 -1.34
C GLN A 232 26.26 11.44 0.07
N LYS A 233 27.01 11.88 1.07
CA LYS A 233 26.71 11.47 2.45
C LYS A 233 25.38 12.07 2.91
N VAL A 234 24.42 11.19 3.16
CA VAL A 234 23.10 11.50 3.72
C VAL A 234 23.11 11.07 5.18
N THR A 235 22.92 12.02 6.10
CA THR A 235 22.82 11.75 7.52
C THR A 235 21.47 11.15 7.89
N ARG A 236 21.29 10.71 9.14
CA ARG A 236 19.97 10.27 9.65
C ARG A 236 18.91 11.37 9.54
N ALA A 237 19.27 12.61 9.88
CA ALA A 237 18.37 13.76 9.81
C ALA A 237 17.98 14.10 8.37
N ASP A 238 18.92 13.99 7.44
CA ASP A 238 18.67 14.19 6.02
C ASP A 238 17.71 13.11 5.47
N PHE A 239 17.92 11.85 5.87
CA PHE A 239 17.00 10.76 5.51
C PHE A 239 15.58 11.03 6.04
N ASP A 240 15.45 11.47 7.29
CA ASP A 240 14.15 11.82 7.89
C ASP A 240 13.45 12.93 7.13
N ALA A 241 14.18 13.98 6.74
CA ALA A 241 13.62 15.08 5.94
C ALA A 241 13.16 14.61 4.56
N LEU A 242 13.98 13.82 3.85
CA LEU A 242 13.65 13.24 2.55
C LEU A 242 12.44 12.30 2.65
N HIS A 243 12.43 11.41 3.65
CA HIS A 243 11.31 10.48 3.88
C HIS A 243 10.01 11.21 4.21
N SER A 244 10.10 12.32 4.97
CA SER A 244 8.93 13.15 5.27
C SER A 244 8.36 13.81 4.00
N VAL A 245 9.23 14.29 3.09
CA VAL A 245 8.80 14.79 1.77
C VAL A 245 8.19 13.65 0.96
N ALA A 246 8.85 12.51 0.83
CA ALA A 246 8.33 11.36 0.10
C ALA A 246 6.94 10.94 0.64
N SER A 247 6.80 10.85 1.96
CA SER A 247 5.54 10.47 2.62
C SER A 247 4.43 11.51 2.51
N LYS A 248 4.77 12.78 2.28
CA LYS A 248 3.78 13.84 2.03
C LYS A 248 3.16 13.73 0.63
N TYR A 249 3.94 13.35 -0.37
CA TYR A 249 3.52 13.40 -1.77
C TYR A 249 3.19 12.03 -2.37
N PHE A 250 3.75 10.96 -1.83
CA PHE A 250 3.54 9.61 -2.32
C PHE A 250 2.80 8.73 -1.31
N ARG A 251 1.97 7.89 -1.84
CA ARG A 251 1.24 6.90 -1.05
C ARG A 251 2.11 5.70 -0.71
N LEU A 252 2.99 5.34 -1.63
CA LEU A 252 3.92 4.24 -1.47
C LEU A 252 5.33 4.68 -1.89
N ASN A 253 6.28 4.44 -0.99
CA ASN A 253 7.71 4.61 -1.23
C ASN A 253 8.35 3.23 -1.34
N VAL A 254 8.94 2.90 -2.48
CA VAL A 254 9.72 1.66 -2.69
C VAL A 254 11.19 2.05 -2.72
N VAL A 255 11.93 1.68 -1.68
CA VAL A 255 13.32 2.12 -1.47
C VAL A 255 14.28 1.02 -1.90
N ASP A 256 15.15 1.33 -2.87
CA ASP A 256 16.27 0.48 -3.31
C ASP A 256 17.46 0.70 -2.40
N SER A 257 17.83 -0.28 -1.58
CA SER A 257 18.91 -0.11 -0.61
C SER A 257 20.30 -0.17 -1.25
N GLY A 258 21.26 0.55 -0.66
CA GLY A 258 22.68 0.25 -0.85
C GLY A 258 23.07 -1.12 -0.30
N ASN A 259 24.35 -1.48 -0.47
CA ASN A 259 24.92 -2.73 0.05
C ASN A 259 25.55 -2.56 1.44
N ASP A 260 25.76 -1.33 1.89
CA ASP A 260 26.38 -1.03 3.19
C ASP A 260 25.29 -0.96 4.28
N GLU A 261 25.13 -2.07 5.00
CA GLU A 261 24.18 -2.21 6.10
C GLU A 261 24.59 -1.43 7.35
N SER A 262 25.87 -0.97 7.41
CA SER A 262 26.40 -0.16 8.52
C SER A 262 26.16 1.35 8.34
N ALA A 263 25.81 1.78 7.13
CA ALA A 263 25.57 3.18 6.83
C ALA A 263 24.39 3.74 7.63
N GLU A 264 24.56 4.95 8.20
CA GLU A 264 23.51 5.58 9.01
C GLU A 264 22.17 5.69 8.27
N ARG A 265 22.18 6.07 7.00
CA ARG A 265 20.97 6.18 6.19
C ARG A 265 20.34 4.82 5.90
N TRP A 266 21.13 3.72 5.78
CA TRP A 266 20.61 2.39 5.59
C TRP A 266 19.84 1.96 6.85
N LEU A 267 20.45 2.12 8.01
CA LEU A 267 19.82 1.83 9.30
C LEU A 267 18.55 2.69 9.50
N ARG A 268 18.59 3.96 9.09
CA ARG A 268 17.43 4.83 9.22
C ARG A 268 16.31 4.46 8.25
N MET A 269 16.64 4.00 7.04
CA MET A 269 15.68 3.42 6.10
C MET A 269 14.93 2.24 6.75
N ILE A 270 15.65 1.34 7.42
CA ILE A 270 15.03 0.21 8.13
C ILE A 270 14.06 0.70 9.22
N ASP A 271 14.44 1.71 10.00
CA ASP A 271 13.57 2.28 11.04
C ASP A 271 12.24 2.84 10.48
N HIS A 272 12.21 3.28 9.22
CA HIS A 272 11.03 3.80 8.52
C HIS A 272 10.29 2.75 7.67
N THR A 273 10.77 1.52 7.63
CA THR A 273 10.22 0.46 6.78
C THR A 273 8.95 -0.15 7.39
N ASP A 274 7.86 -0.13 6.65
CA ASP A 274 6.61 -0.86 7.00
C ASP A 274 6.69 -2.32 6.53
N GLN A 275 7.32 -2.58 5.37
CA GLN A 275 7.47 -3.91 4.78
C GLN A 275 8.87 -4.09 4.22
N LEU A 276 9.54 -5.14 4.65
CA LEU A 276 10.84 -5.53 4.13
C LEU A 276 10.69 -6.54 2.99
N VAL A 277 11.45 -6.35 1.92
CA VAL A 277 11.58 -7.30 0.80
C VAL A 277 13.04 -7.67 0.66
N ILE A 278 13.38 -8.92 0.89
CA ILE A 278 14.71 -9.45 0.68
C ILE A 278 14.81 -9.94 -0.77
N ALA A 279 15.54 -9.19 -1.61
CA ALA A 279 15.80 -9.60 -2.97
C ALA A 279 16.91 -10.65 -2.98
N THR A 280 16.73 -11.72 -3.74
CA THR A 280 17.73 -12.77 -3.89
C THR A 280 17.71 -13.35 -5.31
N THR A 281 18.68 -14.18 -5.63
CA THR A 281 18.77 -14.94 -6.87
C THR A 281 18.97 -16.42 -6.55
N THR A 282 19.17 -17.25 -7.56
CA THR A 282 19.53 -18.67 -7.39
C THR A 282 21.00 -18.89 -6.99
N VAL A 283 21.76 -17.82 -6.77
CA VAL A 283 23.14 -17.85 -6.26
C VAL A 283 23.08 -18.02 -4.75
N GLU A 284 23.75 -19.04 -4.22
CA GLU A 284 23.71 -19.42 -2.81
C GLU A 284 24.13 -18.28 -1.88
N GLU A 285 25.19 -17.53 -2.25
CA GLU A 285 25.66 -16.41 -1.45
C GLU A 285 24.66 -15.25 -1.35
N HIS A 286 23.78 -15.08 -2.33
CA HIS A 286 22.72 -14.07 -2.26
C HIS A 286 21.61 -14.51 -1.33
N ALA A 287 21.27 -15.80 -1.34
CA ALA A 287 20.25 -16.35 -0.45
C ALA A 287 20.73 -16.34 1.01
N GLU A 288 21.96 -16.79 1.24
CA GLU A 288 22.59 -16.82 2.57
C GLU A 288 22.71 -15.40 3.15
N ALA A 289 23.21 -14.44 2.38
CA ALA A 289 23.31 -13.05 2.83
C ALA A 289 21.92 -12.46 3.19
N GLY A 290 20.88 -12.82 2.46
CA GLY A 290 19.51 -12.42 2.77
C GLY A 290 19.00 -13.03 4.08
N ALA A 291 19.31 -14.31 4.33
CA ALA A 291 18.96 -15.00 5.56
C ALA A 291 19.66 -14.38 6.78
N LEU A 292 20.98 -14.22 6.70
CA LEU A 292 21.78 -13.59 7.77
C LEU A 292 21.34 -12.16 8.07
N LEU A 293 20.99 -11.39 7.05
CA LEU A 293 20.44 -10.05 7.22
C LEU A 293 19.12 -10.08 8.00
N LEU A 294 18.22 -11.01 7.66
CA LEU A 294 16.94 -11.14 8.37
C LEU A 294 17.15 -11.51 9.84
N GLU A 295 18.03 -12.46 10.12
CA GLU A 295 18.39 -12.87 11.49
C GLU A 295 18.95 -11.68 12.29
N ALA A 296 19.89 -10.94 11.73
CA ALA A 296 20.48 -9.76 12.37
C ALA A 296 19.43 -8.67 12.66
N LEU A 297 18.47 -8.45 11.77
CA LEU A 297 17.38 -7.50 11.97
C LEU A 297 16.39 -7.97 13.04
N GLN A 298 16.12 -9.28 13.14
CA GLN A 298 15.29 -9.84 14.19
C GLN A 298 15.94 -9.71 15.57
N GLU A 299 17.25 -10.00 15.69
CA GLU A 299 18.02 -9.81 16.92
C GLU A 299 18.04 -8.32 17.37
N ARG A 300 18.05 -7.40 16.44
CA ARG A 300 17.95 -5.96 16.72
C ARG A 300 16.58 -5.52 17.25
N GLY A 301 15.61 -6.42 17.35
CA GLY A 301 14.27 -6.14 17.82
C GLY A 301 13.34 -5.58 16.72
N GLY A 302 13.62 -5.92 15.48
CA GLY A 302 12.82 -5.54 14.32
C GLY A 302 11.42 -6.15 14.33
N ARG A 303 10.49 -5.49 13.68
CA ARG A 303 9.09 -5.91 13.50
C ARG A 303 8.86 -6.52 12.10
N TYR A 304 9.90 -7.10 11.53
CA TYR A 304 9.95 -7.53 10.14
C TYR A 304 9.47 -8.94 9.92
#